data_bb4c77b3f8dd537fc6c7ada12ca4f603
#
_entry.id   bb4c77b3f8dd537fc6c7ada12ca4f603
#
_cell.length_a   1.000
_cell.length_b   1.000
_cell.length_c   1.000
_cell.angle_alpha   90.00
_cell.angle_beta   90.00
_cell.angle_gamma   90.00
#
_symmetry.space_group_name_H-M   'P 1'
#
loop_
_entity.id
_entity.type
_entity.pdbx_description
1 polymer ?
#
loop_
_entity_poly.entity_id
_entity_poly.type
_entity_poly.pdbx_seq_one_letter_code
_entity_poly.pdbx_strand_id
1 'polypeptide(L)'
;MITDAFDNSEVLFGTKDFYGEQKHLCDNCMIIFSEKIFEYMLDTYEHQEVGAIRCCNGITPVYVFDIEGMKIAGYLSHIGSALAGGDVIDVNWLTGAVKFIMFGSAGSLDSGLTTGKFVIPTHSYREEGLSYHYAPPADYIEVKNAKTVKAIFDELKLPNVLGKVWTTDAIYRETKAKFDARKKEGCIAVEMELAGVQAVCDFYGWELYNFLVTGDVLDQAVYDVSGLADANHNMDKLYVAIEIAKRI
;
A
#
# COMPACT_ATOMS: atom_id res chain seq x y z
N MET A 1 0.88 11.77 -23.88
CA MET A 1 0.14 10.58 -23.34
C MET A 1 0.41 10.54 -21.83
N ILE A 2 -0.29 9.72 -21.05
CA ILE A 2 -0.03 9.65 -19.59
C ILE A 2 1.44 9.30 -19.29
N THR A 3 2.07 8.50 -20.13
CA THR A 3 3.49 8.15 -20.06
C THR A 3 4.45 9.33 -20.18
N ASP A 4 3.97 10.50 -20.58
CA ASP A 4 4.76 11.73 -20.76
C ASP A 4 4.49 12.73 -19.62
N ALA A 5 3.82 12.30 -18.54
CA ALA A 5 3.38 13.17 -17.45
C ALA A 5 4.47 13.48 -16.41
N PHE A 6 5.58 12.71 -16.40
CA PHE A 6 6.69 12.95 -15.46
C PHE A 6 7.37 14.30 -15.72
N ASP A 7 7.39 15.14 -14.70
CA ASP A 7 7.99 16.47 -14.74
C ASP A 7 8.52 16.85 -13.35
N ASN A 8 9.74 17.34 -13.29
CA ASN A 8 10.43 17.77 -12.06
C ASN A 8 10.42 19.28 -11.84
N SER A 9 9.60 20.03 -12.59
CA SER A 9 9.47 21.48 -12.37
C SER A 9 8.79 21.78 -11.01
N GLU A 10 8.90 23.03 -10.58
CA GLU A 10 8.31 23.50 -9.33
C GLU A 10 6.78 23.34 -9.35
N VAL A 11 6.23 22.80 -8.25
CA VAL A 11 4.77 22.70 -8.08
C VAL A 11 4.14 24.05 -7.79
N LEU A 12 2.92 24.27 -8.27
CA LEU A 12 2.20 25.52 -8.07
C LEU A 12 1.65 25.69 -6.65
N PHE A 13 1.41 24.59 -5.95
CA PHE A 13 0.95 24.53 -4.56
C PHE A 13 1.34 23.19 -3.93
N GLY A 14 1.34 23.11 -2.61
CA GLY A 14 1.68 21.90 -1.88
C GLY A 14 0.93 21.78 -0.56
N THR A 15 1.27 20.77 0.22
CA THR A 15 0.64 20.46 1.52
C THR A 15 0.68 21.62 2.51
N LYS A 16 1.70 22.45 2.46
CA LYS A 16 1.82 23.66 3.30
C LYS A 16 0.63 24.61 3.12
N ASP A 17 0.10 24.72 1.91
CA ASP A 17 -1.00 25.64 1.59
C ASP A 17 -2.33 25.16 2.21
N PHE A 18 -2.45 23.84 2.48
CA PHE A 18 -3.64 23.23 3.07
C PHE A 18 -3.55 23.03 4.58
N TYR A 19 -2.34 22.70 5.09
CA TYR A 19 -2.16 22.23 6.48
C TYR A 19 -1.26 23.14 7.32
N GLY A 20 -0.65 24.17 6.72
CA GLY A 20 0.29 25.04 7.42
C GLY A 20 1.65 24.37 7.67
N GLU A 21 2.20 24.46 8.88
CA GLU A 21 3.53 23.91 9.17
C GLU A 21 3.53 22.38 9.31
N GLN A 22 4.59 21.76 8.80
CA GLN A 22 4.80 20.32 8.91
C GLN A 22 5.04 19.90 10.35
N LYS A 23 4.45 18.79 10.77
CA LYS A 23 4.69 18.16 12.07
C LYS A 23 5.78 17.09 11.99
N HIS A 24 6.40 16.79 13.11
CA HIS A 24 7.40 15.71 13.26
C HIS A 24 7.08 14.93 14.54
N LEU A 25 6.19 13.95 14.44
CA LEU A 25 5.63 13.21 15.58
C LEU A 25 6.14 11.76 15.64
N CYS A 26 6.40 11.16 14.48
CA CYS A 26 6.88 9.77 14.34
C CYS A 26 7.48 9.54 12.97
N ASP A 27 8.31 8.49 12.84
CA ASP A 27 8.95 8.12 11.57
C ASP A 27 8.15 7.09 10.78
N ASN A 28 7.37 6.24 11.47
CA ASN A 28 6.63 5.12 10.88
C ASN A 28 5.15 5.45 10.72
N CYS A 29 4.56 5.01 9.60
CA CYS A 29 3.12 5.12 9.35
C CYS A 29 2.56 3.82 8.75
N MET A 30 1.40 3.39 9.22
CA MET A 30 0.62 2.29 8.66
C MET A 30 -0.44 2.81 7.69
N ILE A 31 -0.43 2.32 6.45
CA ILE A 31 -1.46 2.56 5.44
C ILE A 31 -2.45 1.39 5.53
N ILE A 32 -3.65 1.66 6.03
CA ILE A 32 -4.64 0.63 6.38
C ILE A 32 -5.85 0.75 5.45
N PHE A 33 -6.24 -0.34 4.79
CA PHE A 33 -7.39 -0.40 3.88
C PHE A 33 -8.60 -1.12 4.48
N SER A 34 -8.52 -1.56 5.74
CA SER A 34 -9.59 -2.28 6.43
C SER A 34 -10.14 -1.46 7.59
N GLU A 35 -11.41 -1.06 7.48
CA GLU A 35 -12.13 -0.39 8.56
C GLU A 35 -12.07 -1.21 9.86
N LYS A 36 -12.31 -2.52 9.80
CA LYS A 36 -12.27 -3.41 10.99
C LYS A 36 -10.90 -3.45 11.67
N ILE A 37 -9.80 -3.44 10.89
CA ILE A 37 -8.45 -3.39 11.45
C ILE A 37 -8.21 -2.01 12.09
N PHE A 38 -8.66 -0.96 11.44
CA PHE A 38 -8.50 0.39 11.94
C PHE A 38 -9.30 0.64 13.23
N GLU A 39 -10.56 0.20 13.27
CA GLU A 39 -11.40 0.23 14.49
C GLU A 39 -10.76 -0.56 15.64
N TYR A 40 -10.24 -1.78 15.33
CA TYR A 40 -9.53 -2.57 16.35
C TYR A 40 -8.31 -1.83 16.90
N MET A 41 -7.56 -1.09 16.07
CA MET A 41 -6.43 -0.29 16.56
C MET A 41 -6.89 0.84 17.47
N LEU A 42 -7.99 1.53 17.13
CA LEU A 42 -8.58 2.58 17.96
C LEU A 42 -9.08 2.04 19.31
N ASP A 43 -9.65 0.84 19.31
CA ASP A 43 -10.15 0.22 20.54
C ASP A 43 -9.04 -0.36 21.43
N THR A 44 -7.88 -0.70 20.85
CA THR A 44 -6.85 -1.49 21.54
C THR A 44 -5.67 -0.66 22.02
N TYR A 45 -5.23 0.34 21.23
CA TYR A 45 -4.01 1.09 21.51
C TYR A 45 -4.31 2.52 21.96
N GLU A 46 -3.50 3.05 22.88
CA GLU A 46 -3.53 4.48 23.17
C GLU A 46 -3.22 5.27 21.91
N HIS A 47 -4.02 6.29 21.63
CA HIS A 47 -3.89 7.05 20.39
C HIS A 47 -4.28 8.52 20.58
N GLN A 48 -3.80 9.36 19.66
CA GLN A 48 -4.17 10.76 19.56
C GLN A 48 -4.45 11.11 18.11
N GLU A 49 -5.58 11.74 17.83
CA GLU A 49 -5.82 12.36 16.53
C GLU A 49 -4.89 13.58 16.38
N VAL A 50 -4.08 13.58 15.33
CA VAL A 50 -3.07 14.61 15.07
C VAL A 50 -3.41 15.51 13.90
N GLY A 51 -4.41 15.14 13.12
CA GLY A 51 -4.90 15.88 11.96
C GLY A 51 -5.86 15.04 11.14
N ALA A 52 -6.24 15.55 9.99
CA ALA A 52 -7.11 14.82 9.07
C ALA A 52 -6.85 15.22 7.62
N ILE A 53 -6.91 14.24 6.72
CA ILE A 53 -6.98 14.47 5.29
C ILE A 53 -8.37 15.00 4.96
N ARG A 54 -8.45 16.09 4.22
CA ARG A 54 -9.72 16.78 3.96
C ARG A 54 -10.01 16.80 2.46
N CYS A 55 -11.03 16.05 2.07
CA CYS A 55 -11.57 16.04 0.72
C CYS A 55 -12.98 16.59 0.68
N CYS A 56 -13.48 16.97 -0.51
CA CYS A 56 -14.84 17.48 -0.67
C CYS A 56 -15.92 16.43 -0.34
N ASN A 57 -15.58 15.15 -0.37
CA ASN A 57 -16.46 14.01 -0.10
C ASN A 57 -16.28 13.40 1.31
N GLY A 58 -15.42 13.97 2.15
CA GLY A 58 -15.24 13.47 3.52
C GLY A 58 -13.97 13.93 4.19
N ILE A 59 -13.79 13.44 5.41
CA ILE A 59 -12.63 13.70 6.26
C ILE A 59 -12.10 12.35 6.72
N THR A 60 -10.79 12.13 6.56
CA THR A 60 -10.08 10.94 7.03
C THR A 60 -9.16 11.32 8.19
N PRO A 61 -9.51 10.99 9.45
CA PRO A 61 -8.66 11.27 10.60
C PRO A 61 -7.31 10.55 10.51
N VAL A 62 -6.26 11.22 10.97
CA VAL A 62 -4.91 10.67 11.09
C VAL A 62 -4.54 10.62 12.56
N TYR A 63 -4.14 9.45 13.03
CA TYR A 63 -3.78 9.23 14.43
C TYR A 63 -2.30 8.89 14.57
N VAL A 64 -1.76 9.18 15.76
CA VAL A 64 -0.52 8.57 16.23
C VAL A 64 -0.87 7.65 17.39
N PHE A 65 -0.54 6.38 17.22
CA PHE A 65 -0.75 5.30 18.19
C PHE A 65 0.51 5.09 19.02
N ASP A 66 0.34 4.72 20.28
CA ASP A 66 1.40 4.15 21.12
C ASP A 66 1.27 2.63 21.11
N ILE A 67 2.16 1.96 20.38
CA ILE A 67 2.19 0.51 20.31
C ILE A 67 3.48 0.01 20.94
N GLU A 68 3.37 -0.54 22.15
CA GLU A 68 4.52 -1.04 22.92
C GLU A 68 5.64 0.02 23.10
N GLY A 69 5.25 1.28 23.27
CA GLY A 69 6.17 2.41 23.42
C GLY A 69 6.70 3.01 22.12
N MET A 70 6.30 2.46 20.95
CA MET A 70 6.58 3.06 19.66
C MET A 70 5.46 4.00 19.23
N LYS A 71 5.83 5.19 18.74
CA LYS A 71 4.88 6.10 18.11
C LYS A 71 4.77 5.77 16.63
N ILE A 72 3.60 5.36 16.19
CA ILE A 72 3.31 4.95 14.81
C ILE A 72 2.08 5.72 14.33
N ALA A 73 2.19 6.44 13.22
CA ALA A 73 1.03 7.03 12.57
C ALA A 73 0.16 5.94 11.92
N GLY A 74 -1.14 6.19 11.81
CA GLY A 74 -2.04 5.30 11.10
C GLY A 74 -3.31 6.03 10.67
N TYR A 75 -3.85 5.61 9.55
CA TYR A 75 -5.08 6.13 8.97
C TYR A 75 -5.76 5.09 8.10
N LEU A 76 -7.06 5.24 7.89
CA LEU A 76 -7.83 4.44 6.95
C LEU A 76 -7.69 5.05 5.55
N SER A 77 -6.85 4.46 4.71
CA SER A 77 -6.55 4.96 3.37
C SER A 77 -7.73 4.84 2.42
N HIS A 78 -7.84 5.76 1.50
CA HIS A 78 -8.68 5.60 0.33
C HIS A 78 -8.13 4.50 -0.59
N ILE A 79 -9.02 3.90 -1.40
CA ILE A 79 -8.67 2.86 -2.37
C ILE A 79 -8.31 3.51 -3.70
N GLY A 80 -7.33 2.91 -4.37
CA GLY A 80 -6.82 3.33 -5.68
C GLY A 80 -5.61 4.26 -5.60
N SER A 81 -4.67 4.07 -6.52
CA SER A 81 -3.36 4.74 -6.54
C SER A 81 -3.44 6.25 -6.38
N ALA A 82 -4.37 6.91 -7.07
CA ALA A 82 -4.46 8.37 -7.07
C ALA A 82 -4.75 8.95 -5.69
N LEU A 83 -5.68 8.34 -4.96
CA LEU A 83 -6.04 8.81 -3.61
C LEU A 83 -5.05 8.32 -2.57
N ALA A 84 -4.69 7.03 -2.58
CA ALA A 84 -3.73 6.48 -1.62
C ALA A 84 -2.36 7.19 -1.68
N GLY A 85 -1.88 7.53 -2.87
CA GLY A 85 -0.64 8.28 -3.03
C GLY A 85 -0.75 9.73 -2.55
N GLY A 86 -1.89 10.40 -2.77
CA GLY A 86 -2.18 11.71 -2.20
C GLY A 86 -2.23 11.68 -0.67
N ASP A 87 -2.93 10.69 -0.11
CA ASP A 87 -3.02 10.48 1.34
C ASP A 87 -1.63 10.35 2.00
N VAL A 88 -0.71 9.62 1.38
CA VAL A 88 0.67 9.45 1.88
C VAL A 88 1.40 10.80 2.00
N ILE A 89 1.22 11.70 1.02
CA ILE A 89 1.82 13.04 1.03
C ILE A 89 1.23 13.88 2.17
N ASP A 90 -0.09 13.86 2.31
CA ASP A 90 -0.78 14.58 3.38
C ASP A 90 -0.39 14.06 4.77
N VAL A 91 -0.30 12.74 4.93
CA VAL A 91 0.06 12.09 6.19
C VAL A 91 1.52 12.35 6.56
N ASN A 92 2.45 12.34 5.60
CA ASN A 92 3.82 12.79 5.88
C ASN A 92 3.83 14.21 6.46
N TRP A 93 3.06 15.13 5.88
CA TRP A 93 3.00 16.51 6.37
C TRP A 93 2.39 16.62 7.76
N LEU A 94 1.36 15.85 8.05
CA LEU A 94 0.64 15.84 9.32
C LEU A 94 1.40 15.14 10.45
N THR A 95 2.37 14.26 10.13
CA THR A 95 3.02 13.38 11.13
C THR A 95 4.54 13.42 11.10
N GLY A 96 5.14 13.73 9.96
CA GLY A 96 6.58 13.63 9.71
C GLY A 96 7.03 12.23 9.28
N ALA A 97 6.12 11.25 9.16
CA ALA A 97 6.46 9.88 8.81
C ALA A 97 7.12 9.78 7.43
N VAL A 98 8.22 9.04 7.36
CA VAL A 98 9.01 8.80 6.13
C VAL A 98 9.18 7.32 5.82
N LYS A 99 8.67 6.43 6.69
CA LYS A 99 8.64 4.98 6.54
C LYS A 99 7.19 4.51 6.56
N PHE A 100 6.71 4.04 5.43
CA PHE A 100 5.33 3.64 5.25
C PHE A 100 5.22 2.13 5.17
N ILE A 101 4.34 1.53 5.97
CA ILE A 101 4.03 0.11 5.96
C ILE A 101 2.64 -0.04 5.36
N MET A 102 2.58 -0.52 4.12
CA MET A 102 1.34 -0.72 3.38
C MET A 102 0.98 -2.20 3.33
N PHE A 103 -0.20 -2.55 3.76
CA PHE A 103 -0.70 -3.92 3.73
C PHE A 103 -2.17 -3.98 3.35
N GLY A 104 -2.49 -4.91 2.49
CA GLY A 104 -3.84 -5.02 1.93
C GLY A 104 -4.18 -6.43 1.50
N SER A 105 -5.28 -6.55 0.77
CA SER A 105 -5.66 -7.74 0.04
C SER A 105 -5.36 -7.58 -1.45
N ALA A 106 -5.32 -8.70 -2.17
CA ALA A 106 -5.06 -8.76 -3.60
C ALA A 106 -5.80 -9.93 -4.22
N GLY A 107 -6.14 -9.83 -5.49
CA GLY A 107 -6.59 -10.95 -6.29
C GLY A 107 -5.41 -11.86 -6.67
N SER A 108 -5.58 -13.18 -6.53
CA SER A 108 -4.56 -14.16 -6.91
C SER A 108 -4.56 -14.41 -8.42
N LEU A 109 -3.41 -14.21 -9.06
CA LEU A 109 -3.18 -14.62 -10.46
C LEU A 109 -2.55 -16.02 -10.53
N ASP A 110 -2.04 -16.56 -9.43
CA ASP A 110 -1.47 -17.90 -9.31
C ASP A 110 -1.75 -18.48 -7.93
N SER A 111 -2.90 -19.14 -7.78
CA SER A 111 -3.34 -19.73 -6.52
C SER A 111 -2.42 -20.82 -5.99
N GLY A 112 -1.73 -21.54 -6.88
CA GLY A 112 -0.73 -22.53 -6.50
C GLY A 112 0.48 -21.93 -5.76
N LEU A 113 0.81 -20.68 -6.02
CA LEU A 113 1.89 -19.96 -5.36
C LEU A 113 1.43 -19.18 -4.13
N THR A 114 0.24 -18.56 -4.16
CA THR A 114 -0.17 -17.56 -3.17
C THR A 114 -1.05 -18.09 -2.04
N THR A 115 -1.77 -19.20 -2.24
CA THR A 115 -2.70 -19.74 -1.24
C THR A 115 -1.99 -20.04 0.09
N GLY A 116 -2.51 -19.47 1.17
CA GLY A 116 -1.96 -19.65 2.53
C GLY A 116 -0.63 -18.97 2.78
N LYS A 117 -0.21 -18.05 1.91
CA LYS A 117 1.04 -17.30 2.03
C LYS A 117 0.79 -15.80 1.91
N PHE A 118 1.63 -15.04 2.57
CA PHE A 118 1.76 -13.62 2.29
C PHE A 118 2.51 -13.41 0.97
N VAL A 119 2.03 -12.49 0.16
CA VAL A 119 2.71 -12.06 -1.08
C VAL A 119 3.58 -10.86 -0.75
N ILE A 120 4.85 -10.93 -1.10
CA ILE A 120 5.81 -9.83 -0.98
C ILE A 120 6.15 -9.35 -2.39
N PRO A 121 5.60 -8.20 -2.82
CA PRO A 121 5.84 -7.67 -4.15
C PRO A 121 7.29 -7.27 -4.36
N THR A 122 7.87 -7.69 -5.50
CA THR A 122 9.21 -7.26 -5.94
C THR A 122 9.17 -6.12 -6.93
N HIS A 123 8.15 -6.12 -7.78
CA HIS A 123 7.86 -5.08 -8.77
C HIS A 123 6.35 -4.99 -8.93
N SER A 124 5.85 -3.81 -9.31
CA SER A 124 4.46 -3.65 -9.69
C SER A 124 4.34 -3.18 -11.15
N TYR A 125 3.48 -3.85 -11.93
CA TYR A 125 3.08 -3.39 -13.25
C TYR A 125 2.17 -2.16 -13.11
N ARG A 126 2.50 -1.10 -13.86
CA ARG A 126 1.90 0.23 -13.72
C ARG A 126 0.72 0.40 -14.68
N GLU A 127 -0.44 -0.19 -14.34
CA GLU A 127 -1.69 0.06 -15.09
C GLU A 127 -2.61 1.01 -14.30
N GLU A 128 -2.06 2.12 -13.87
CA GLU A 128 -2.72 3.18 -13.12
C GLU A 128 -2.18 4.55 -13.58
N GLY A 129 -2.75 5.64 -13.10
CA GLY A 129 -2.39 6.96 -13.59
C GLY A 129 -1.32 7.69 -12.80
N LEU A 130 -1.27 7.51 -11.48
CA LEU A 130 -0.50 8.35 -10.56
C LEU A 130 1.00 8.21 -10.74
N SER A 131 1.51 6.99 -10.84
CA SER A 131 2.95 6.73 -10.86
C SER A 131 3.70 7.43 -12.00
N TYR A 132 3.01 7.71 -13.11
CA TYR A 132 3.58 8.42 -14.25
C TYR A 132 3.81 9.92 -14.01
N HIS A 133 3.27 10.49 -12.93
CA HIS A 133 3.58 11.84 -12.49
C HIS A 133 4.80 11.91 -11.55
N TYR A 134 5.17 10.78 -10.91
CA TYR A 134 6.22 10.71 -9.90
C TYR A 134 7.45 9.90 -10.33
N ALA A 135 7.36 9.13 -11.43
CA ALA A 135 8.47 8.34 -11.93
C ALA A 135 8.51 8.34 -13.47
N PRO A 136 9.70 8.28 -14.10
CA PRO A 136 9.83 8.14 -15.54
C PRO A 136 9.01 6.96 -16.09
N PRO A 137 8.60 7.02 -17.38
CA PRO A 137 7.79 5.97 -17.98
C PRO A 137 8.53 4.62 -18.00
N ALA A 138 7.87 3.60 -17.49
CA ALA A 138 8.30 2.21 -17.52
C ALA A 138 7.08 1.32 -17.28
N ASP A 139 7.13 0.07 -17.71
CA ASP A 139 6.03 -0.88 -17.48
C ASP A 139 5.95 -1.31 -16.02
N TYR A 140 7.08 -1.37 -15.33
CA TYR A 140 7.20 -1.80 -13.94
C TYR A 140 7.91 -0.76 -13.09
N ILE A 141 7.54 -0.70 -11.81
CA ILE A 141 8.28 -0.04 -10.76
C ILE A 141 8.82 -1.08 -9.77
N GLU A 142 10.07 -0.93 -9.34
CA GLU A 142 10.69 -1.80 -8.34
C GLU A 142 10.14 -1.48 -6.94
N VAL A 143 9.84 -2.50 -6.15
CA VAL A 143 9.52 -2.38 -4.73
C VAL A 143 10.81 -2.53 -3.93
N LYS A 144 11.44 -1.42 -3.59
CA LYS A 144 12.83 -1.37 -3.09
C LYS A 144 13.07 -2.18 -1.83
N ASN A 145 12.11 -2.19 -0.89
CA ASN A 145 12.27 -2.85 0.41
C ASN A 145 11.74 -4.31 0.43
N ALA A 146 11.43 -4.90 -0.73
CA ALA A 146 10.95 -6.28 -0.80
C ALA A 146 11.88 -7.30 -0.11
N LYS A 147 13.21 -7.11 -0.23
CA LYS A 147 14.20 -8.00 0.42
C LYS A 147 14.20 -7.85 1.95
N THR A 148 14.04 -6.64 2.45
CA THR A 148 13.93 -6.36 3.89
C THR A 148 12.67 -7.01 4.45
N VAL A 149 11.52 -6.80 3.81
CA VAL A 149 10.25 -7.44 4.20
C VAL A 149 10.40 -8.96 4.18
N LYS A 150 10.98 -9.54 3.12
CA LYS A 150 11.24 -10.98 3.01
C LYS A 150 12.08 -11.50 4.19
N ALA A 151 13.15 -10.82 4.53
CA ALA A 151 14.03 -11.23 5.63
C ALA A 151 13.28 -11.24 6.99
N ILE A 152 12.42 -10.25 7.23
CA ILE A 152 11.57 -10.18 8.43
C ILE A 152 10.59 -11.36 8.47
N PHE A 153 9.94 -11.66 7.35
CA PHE A 153 9.00 -12.78 7.26
C PHE A 153 9.68 -14.13 7.47
N ASP A 154 10.90 -14.32 6.97
CA ASP A 154 11.68 -15.54 7.18
C ASP A 154 12.12 -15.68 8.65
N GLU A 155 12.55 -14.61 9.30
CA GLU A 155 12.88 -14.58 10.73
C GLU A 155 11.65 -14.97 11.57
N LEU A 156 10.49 -14.43 11.24
CA LEU A 156 9.23 -14.73 11.92
C LEU A 156 8.63 -16.10 11.52
N LYS A 157 9.26 -16.80 10.56
CA LYS A 157 8.81 -18.09 10.00
C LYS A 157 7.39 -18.01 9.41
N LEU A 158 7.03 -16.87 8.86
CA LEU A 158 5.75 -16.67 8.20
C LEU A 158 5.77 -17.22 6.77
N PRO A 159 4.78 -18.02 6.36
CA PRO A 159 4.66 -18.48 4.97
C PRO A 159 4.57 -17.28 4.02
N ASN A 160 5.50 -17.19 3.07
CA ASN A 160 5.56 -16.06 2.15
C ASN A 160 6.02 -16.48 0.76
N VAL A 161 5.73 -15.65 -0.22
CA VAL A 161 6.20 -15.78 -1.60
C VAL A 161 6.55 -14.41 -2.17
N LEU A 162 7.70 -14.33 -2.84
CA LEU A 162 8.10 -13.16 -3.64
C LEU A 162 7.52 -13.28 -5.06
N GLY A 163 7.04 -12.18 -5.61
CA GLY A 163 6.60 -12.13 -7.00
C GLY A 163 6.33 -10.72 -7.49
N LYS A 164 6.15 -10.58 -8.80
CA LYS A 164 5.63 -9.34 -9.35
C LYS A 164 4.14 -9.26 -9.06
N VAL A 165 3.64 -8.04 -8.98
CA VAL A 165 2.20 -7.78 -8.89
C VAL A 165 1.76 -6.83 -10.01
N TRP A 166 0.47 -6.70 -10.17
CA TRP A 166 -0.15 -5.80 -11.13
C TRP A 166 -1.00 -4.79 -10.39
N THR A 167 -0.68 -3.51 -10.50
CA THR A 167 -1.54 -2.41 -10.00
C THR A 167 -2.45 -1.94 -11.11
N THR A 168 -3.77 -1.89 -10.86
CA THR A 168 -4.77 -1.41 -11.82
C THR A 168 -5.76 -0.43 -11.20
N ASP A 169 -6.12 0.64 -11.93
CA ASP A 169 -7.20 1.56 -11.55
C ASP A 169 -8.60 1.01 -11.88
N ALA A 170 -8.68 -0.15 -12.55
CA ALA A 170 -9.92 -0.57 -13.19
C ALA A 170 -10.28 -2.03 -12.88
N ILE A 171 -10.70 -2.29 -11.63
CA ILE A 171 -11.04 -3.63 -11.11
C ILE A 171 -11.97 -4.42 -12.06
N TYR A 172 -12.98 -3.80 -12.65
CA TYR A 172 -13.90 -4.47 -13.59
C TYR A 172 -13.35 -4.60 -15.03
N ARG A 173 -12.08 -4.23 -15.24
CA ARG A 173 -11.38 -4.35 -16.53
C ARG A 173 -10.16 -5.27 -16.47
N GLU A 174 -10.08 -6.12 -15.48
CA GLU A 174 -9.17 -7.26 -15.39
C GLU A 174 -9.59 -8.33 -16.39
N THR A 175 -9.29 -8.10 -17.67
CA THR A 175 -9.73 -8.96 -18.77
C THR A 175 -8.84 -10.18 -18.92
N LYS A 176 -9.37 -11.26 -19.53
CA LYS A 176 -8.61 -12.49 -19.81
C LYS A 176 -7.27 -12.23 -20.50
N ALA A 177 -7.25 -11.32 -21.47
CA ALA A 177 -6.02 -11.00 -22.21
C ALA A 177 -4.98 -10.30 -21.32
N LYS A 178 -5.42 -9.39 -20.43
CA LYS A 178 -4.54 -8.73 -19.44
C LYS A 178 -4.01 -9.75 -18.43
N PHE A 179 -4.90 -10.57 -17.87
CA PHE A 179 -4.53 -11.65 -16.96
C PHE A 179 -3.45 -12.56 -17.57
N ASP A 180 -3.66 -13.06 -18.78
CA ASP A 180 -2.71 -13.95 -19.47
C ASP A 180 -1.35 -13.25 -19.70
N ALA A 181 -1.37 -11.96 -20.07
CA ALA A 181 -0.15 -11.16 -20.24
C ALA A 181 0.59 -10.99 -18.91
N ARG A 182 -0.08 -10.55 -17.85
CA ARG A 182 0.54 -10.33 -16.53
C ARG A 182 1.06 -11.63 -15.93
N LYS A 183 0.30 -12.72 -16.01
CA LYS A 183 0.76 -14.04 -15.55
C LYS A 183 2.02 -14.50 -16.31
N LYS A 184 2.04 -14.32 -17.63
CA LYS A 184 3.21 -14.65 -18.47
C LYS A 184 4.46 -13.83 -18.08
N GLU A 185 4.28 -12.60 -17.62
CA GLU A 185 5.36 -11.72 -17.15
C GLU A 185 5.80 -12.01 -15.72
N GLY A 186 5.15 -12.96 -15.04
CA GLY A 186 5.46 -13.39 -13.67
C GLY A 186 4.73 -12.62 -12.59
N CYS A 187 3.63 -11.93 -12.90
CA CYS A 187 2.74 -11.39 -11.87
C CYS A 187 1.96 -12.53 -11.23
N ILE A 188 1.92 -12.53 -9.88
CA ILE A 188 1.24 -13.55 -9.07
C ILE A 188 0.00 -13.01 -8.34
N ALA A 189 -0.16 -11.69 -8.29
CA ALA A 189 -1.32 -11.03 -7.69
C ALA A 189 -1.65 -9.71 -8.40
N VAL A 190 -2.86 -9.20 -8.19
CA VAL A 190 -3.36 -7.90 -8.66
C VAL A 190 -3.93 -7.10 -7.50
N GLU A 191 -3.66 -5.80 -7.47
CA GLU A 191 -4.12 -4.85 -6.45
C GLU A 191 -4.28 -3.44 -7.09
N MET A 192 -4.55 -2.40 -6.32
CA MET A 192 -4.94 -1.10 -6.89
C MET A 192 -4.05 0.10 -6.47
N GLU A 193 -3.02 -0.05 -5.64
CA GLU A 193 -2.32 1.08 -5.02
C GLU A 193 -0.80 1.08 -5.17
N LEU A 194 -0.17 -0.08 -5.17
CA LEU A 194 1.27 -0.21 -4.91
C LEU A 194 2.14 0.59 -5.89
N ALA A 195 1.85 0.56 -7.18
CA ALA A 195 2.69 1.27 -8.16
C ALA A 195 2.69 2.78 -7.91
N GLY A 196 1.52 3.36 -7.64
CA GLY A 196 1.40 4.79 -7.35
C GLY A 196 2.06 5.19 -6.03
N VAL A 197 1.77 4.46 -4.94
CA VAL A 197 2.35 4.74 -3.63
C VAL A 197 3.87 4.57 -3.63
N GLN A 198 4.40 3.53 -4.30
CA GLN A 198 5.85 3.34 -4.44
C GLN A 198 6.49 4.49 -5.21
N ALA A 199 5.87 4.95 -6.30
CA ALA A 199 6.39 6.07 -7.08
C ALA A 199 6.44 7.37 -6.26
N VAL A 200 5.40 7.65 -5.48
CA VAL A 200 5.36 8.79 -4.55
C VAL A 200 6.46 8.69 -3.51
N CYS A 201 6.61 7.54 -2.84
CA CYS A 201 7.66 7.34 -1.84
C CYS A 201 9.05 7.52 -2.45
N ASP A 202 9.29 6.97 -3.63
CA ASP A 202 10.57 7.10 -4.34
C ASP A 202 10.89 8.55 -4.70
N PHE A 203 9.91 9.30 -5.16
CA PHE A 203 10.05 10.71 -5.55
C PHE A 203 10.46 11.61 -4.37
N TYR A 204 9.85 11.38 -3.20
CA TYR A 204 10.16 12.15 -1.99
C TYR A 204 11.31 11.57 -1.17
N GLY A 205 11.89 10.44 -1.57
CA GLY A 205 12.97 9.77 -0.83
C GLY A 205 12.49 9.07 0.44
N TRP A 206 11.22 8.68 0.49
CA TRP A 206 10.64 7.90 1.59
C TRP A 206 10.74 6.40 1.33
N GLU A 207 10.55 5.62 2.38
CA GLU A 207 10.61 4.16 2.33
C GLU A 207 9.21 3.55 2.37
N LEU A 208 8.94 2.59 1.46
CA LEU A 208 7.72 1.80 1.46
C LEU A 208 8.04 0.34 1.74
N TYR A 209 7.35 -0.26 2.70
CA TYR A 209 7.37 -1.67 3.07
C TYR A 209 6.00 -2.26 2.77
N ASN A 210 5.91 -3.17 1.81
CA ASN A 210 4.62 -3.70 1.36
C ASN A 210 4.56 -5.22 1.41
N PHE A 211 3.39 -5.71 1.82
CA PHE A 211 2.99 -7.12 1.71
C PHE A 211 1.47 -7.23 1.58
N LEU A 212 1.01 -8.34 1.00
CA LEU A 212 -0.39 -8.55 0.67
C LEU A 212 -0.85 -9.95 1.11
N VAL A 213 -2.17 -10.11 1.28
CA VAL A 213 -2.85 -11.40 1.43
C VAL A 213 -3.81 -11.57 0.26
N THR A 214 -3.73 -12.70 -0.46
CA THR A 214 -4.67 -12.96 -1.55
C THR A 214 -6.00 -13.43 -1.01
N GLY A 215 -7.09 -12.86 -1.54
CA GLY A 215 -8.45 -13.17 -1.12
C GLY A 215 -9.27 -13.85 -2.19
N ASP A 216 -9.40 -13.22 -3.34
CA ASP A 216 -10.09 -13.75 -4.49
C ASP A 216 -9.11 -14.44 -5.46
N VAL A 217 -9.63 -15.33 -6.29
CA VAL A 217 -8.84 -16.19 -7.17
C VAL A 217 -9.30 -16.02 -8.62
N LEU A 218 -8.38 -15.55 -9.47
CA LEU A 218 -8.64 -15.27 -10.87
C LEU A 218 -8.19 -16.41 -11.81
N ASP A 219 -7.36 -17.33 -11.37
CA ASP A 219 -6.80 -18.42 -12.19
C ASP A 219 -7.66 -19.68 -12.20
N GLN A 220 -8.89 -19.63 -11.69
CA GLN A 220 -9.85 -20.71 -11.74
C GLN A 220 -10.78 -20.59 -12.97
N ALA A 221 -11.44 -21.70 -13.35
CA ALA A 221 -12.42 -21.70 -14.44
C ALA A 221 -13.60 -20.74 -14.19
N VAL A 222 -13.94 -20.53 -12.93
CA VAL A 222 -14.94 -19.58 -12.45
C VAL A 222 -14.25 -18.70 -11.42
N TYR A 223 -14.48 -17.38 -11.48
CA TYR A 223 -13.96 -16.43 -10.52
C TYR A 223 -14.44 -16.79 -9.10
N ASP A 224 -13.50 -16.91 -8.17
CA ASP A 224 -13.78 -17.26 -6.79
C ASP A 224 -13.50 -16.07 -5.86
N VAL A 225 -14.56 -15.51 -5.30
CA VAL A 225 -14.54 -14.36 -4.38
C VAL A 225 -14.65 -14.78 -2.91
N SER A 226 -14.77 -16.05 -2.62
CA SER A 226 -15.11 -16.55 -1.27
C SER A 226 -14.14 -16.13 -0.17
N GLY A 227 -12.85 -16.01 -0.49
CA GLY A 227 -11.80 -15.60 0.45
C GLY A 227 -11.61 -14.09 0.61
N LEU A 228 -12.28 -13.25 -0.20
CA LEU A 228 -11.99 -11.81 -0.24
C LEU A 228 -12.31 -11.11 1.08
N ALA A 229 -13.45 -11.40 1.68
CA ALA A 229 -13.85 -10.78 2.95
C ALA A 229 -12.87 -11.12 4.10
N ASP A 230 -12.41 -12.36 4.17
CA ASP A 230 -11.44 -12.79 5.17
C ASP A 230 -10.06 -12.13 4.91
N ALA A 231 -9.61 -12.06 3.68
CA ALA A 231 -8.36 -11.40 3.32
C ALA A 231 -8.39 -9.90 3.62
N ASN A 232 -9.51 -9.23 3.31
CA ASN A 232 -9.67 -7.79 3.56
C ASN A 232 -9.52 -7.46 5.05
N HIS A 233 -10.05 -8.31 5.95
CA HIS A 233 -10.10 -8.06 7.38
C HIS A 233 -9.17 -8.97 8.20
N ASN A 234 -8.19 -9.63 7.56
CA ASN A 234 -7.25 -10.50 8.23
C ASN A 234 -6.37 -9.73 9.22
N MET A 235 -6.57 -10.00 10.51
CA MET A 235 -5.85 -9.34 11.60
C MET A 235 -4.36 -9.68 11.65
N ASP A 236 -3.94 -10.80 11.10
CA ASP A 236 -2.52 -11.16 11.04
C ASP A 236 -1.71 -10.09 10.28
N LYS A 237 -2.33 -9.39 9.33
CA LYS A 237 -1.69 -8.27 8.63
C LYS A 237 -1.26 -7.15 9.57
N LEU A 238 -2.09 -6.82 10.55
CA LEU A 238 -1.75 -5.79 11.55
C LEU A 238 -0.58 -6.22 12.41
N TYR A 239 -0.61 -7.45 12.93
CA TYR A 239 0.47 -7.96 13.77
C TYR A 239 1.80 -8.03 13.02
N VAL A 240 1.76 -8.46 11.75
CA VAL A 240 2.95 -8.45 10.88
C VAL A 240 3.44 -7.02 10.60
N ALA A 241 2.54 -6.06 10.36
CA ALA A 241 2.92 -4.66 10.17
C ALA A 241 3.58 -4.06 11.41
N ILE A 242 3.10 -4.40 12.62
CA ILE A 242 3.75 -4.02 13.88
C ILE A 242 5.16 -4.63 13.98
N GLU A 243 5.32 -5.91 13.64
CA GLU A 243 6.63 -6.57 13.65
C GLU A 243 7.60 -5.98 12.61
N ILE A 244 7.10 -5.51 11.46
CA ILE A 244 7.91 -4.73 10.51
C ILE A 244 8.33 -3.40 11.16
N ALA A 245 7.39 -2.64 11.72
CA ALA A 245 7.67 -1.35 12.35
C ALA A 245 8.75 -1.42 13.46
N LYS A 246 8.83 -2.54 14.17
CA LYS A 246 9.86 -2.79 15.21
C LYS A 246 11.28 -2.99 14.65
N ARG A 247 11.42 -3.29 13.35
CA ARG A 247 12.68 -3.73 12.72
C ARG A 247 13.24 -2.75 11.68
N ILE A 248 12.53 -1.69 11.38
CA ILE A 248 12.93 -0.71 10.34
C ILE A 248 13.32 0.63 10.95
#